data_cf92d2adbd9f2706e15e4a38e46bfe3f
#
_entry.id   cf92d2adbd9f2706e15e4a38e46bfe3f
#
_cell.length_a   1.000
_cell.length_b   1.000
_cell.length_c   1.000
_cell.angle_alpha   90.00
_cell.angle_beta   90.00
_cell.angle_gamma   90.00
#
_symmetry.space_group_name_H-M   'P 1'
#
loop_
_entity.id
_entity.type
_entity.pdbx_description
1 polymer ?
#
loop_
_entity_poly.entity_id
_entity_poly.type
_entity_poly.pdbx_seq_one_letter_code
_entity_poly.pdbx_strand_id
1 'polypeptide(L)'
;MELDPQDKVVIFIDGANLYATSKAIGIDVDYRRLLAEFRKKCRFIRAYYFTAYLDDQEFSSIRPLIDWLDYNGYTMITKPAKEFTDSAGRRKIKGNMDIEIAVEALQLAPSFDHMVLFSGDGDFTCLVNALQRQGKKVTVVSTLSTPTPMIADELRRQADFFVDVVDLVKDFGRPASIPVVQKDEDEA
;
A
#
# COMPACT_ATOMS: atom_id res chain seq x y z
N MET A 1 11.78 5.87 9.74
CA MET A 1 12.13 6.27 8.35
C MET A 1 12.65 7.68 8.37
N GLU A 2 13.85 7.89 7.84
CA GLU A 2 14.43 9.20 7.64
C GLU A 2 14.05 9.74 6.26
N LEU A 3 13.48 10.93 6.22
CA LEU A 3 13.16 11.67 5.01
C LEU A 3 13.88 13.02 5.06
N ASP A 4 14.37 13.50 3.93
CA ASP A 4 14.88 14.85 3.83
C ASP A 4 13.69 15.83 3.91
N PRO A 5 13.67 16.77 4.88
CA PRO A 5 12.58 17.75 5.01
C PRO A 5 12.41 18.64 3.78
N GLN A 6 13.42 18.74 2.91
CA GLN A 6 13.38 19.56 1.69
C GLN A 6 12.84 18.77 0.49
N ASP A 7 12.88 17.44 0.52
CA ASP A 7 12.37 16.60 -0.57
C ASP A 7 10.85 16.75 -0.69
N LYS A 8 10.39 16.90 -1.92
CA LYS A 8 8.98 16.76 -2.29
C LYS A 8 8.65 15.26 -2.31
N VAL A 9 7.83 14.83 -1.36
CA VAL A 9 7.53 13.39 -1.18
C VAL A 9 6.13 13.07 -1.65
N VAL A 10 6.03 12.01 -2.45
CA VAL A 10 4.77 11.36 -2.82
C VAL A 10 4.69 9.97 -2.20
N ILE A 11 3.49 9.54 -1.85
CA ILE A 11 3.21 8.20 -1.33
C ILE A 11 2.37 7.45 -2.35
N PHE A 12 2.80 6.24 -2.68
CA PHE A 12 2.09 5.30 -3.54
C PHE A 12 1.77 4.05 -2.73
N ILE A 13 0.49 3.73 -2.61
CA ILE A 13 0.02 2.57 -1.84
C ILE A 13 -0.63 1.57 -2.77
N ASP A 14 0.02 0.43 -2.96
CA ASP A 14 -0.61 -0.76 -3.52
C ASP A 14 -1.54 -1.34 -2.44
N GLY A 15 -2.83 -1.08 -2.59
CA GLY A 15 -3.83 -1.43 -1.58
C GLY A 15 -3.93 -2.92 -1.32
N ALA A 16 -3.79 -3.75 -2.36
CA ALA A 16 -3.84 -5.20 -2.23
C ALA A 16 -2.62 -5.73 -1.46
N ASN A 17 -1.43 -5.25 -1.80
CA ASN A 17 -0.17 -5.65 -1.16
C ASN A 17 -0.12 -5.18 0.30
N LEU A 18 -0.47 -3.90 0.58
CA LEU A 18 -0.50 -3.38 1.95
C LEU A 18 -1.54 -4.12 2.81
N TYR A 19 -2.72 -4.43 2.28
CA TYR A 19 -3.73 -5.21 3.00
C TYR A 19 -3.21 -6.62 3.35
N ALA A 20 -2.61 -7.32 2.39
CA ALA A 20 -2.04 -8.65 2.62
C ALA A 20 -0.93 -8.60 3.67
N THR A 21 -0.04 -7.61 3.59
CA THR A 21 1.06 -7.38 4.55
C THR A 21 0.52 -7.10 5.94
N SER A 22 -0.42 -6.15 6.08
CA SER A 22 -1.02 -5.77 7.36
C SER A 22 -1.72 -6.94 8.04
N LYS A 23 -2.46 -7.73 7.25
CA LYS A 23 -3.13 -8.94 7.74
C LYS A 23 -2.13 -10.01 8.20
N ALA A 24 -1.04 -10.20 7.47
CA ALA A 24 -0.03 -11.21 7.81
C ALA A 24 0.69 -10.92 9.14
N ILE A 25 0.90 -9.65 9.47
CA ILE A 25 1.56 -9.23 10.72
C ILE A 25 0.58 -8.78 11.81
N GLY A 26 -0.73 -8.86 11.57
CA GLY A 26 -1.76 -8.56 12.58
C GLY A 26 -1.87 -7.09 12.97
N ILE A 27 -1.66 -6.17 12.03
CA ILE A 27 -1.78 -4.73 12.27
C ILE A 27 -2.96 -4.12 11.52
N ASP A 28 -3.46 -3.00 12.06
CA ASP A 28 -4.41 -2.13 11.38
C ASP A 28 -3.75 -0.78 11.09
N VAL A 29 -3.81 -0.33 9.83
CA VAL A 29 -3.17 0.90 9.39
C VAL A 29 -4.09 2.09 9.68
N ASP A 30 -3.65 3.01 10.53
CA ASP A 30 -4.31 4.30 10.69
C ASP A 30 -3.86 5.25 9.58
N TYR A 31 -4.59 5.27 8.49
CA TYR A 31 -4.29 6.10 7.32
C TYR A 31 -4.28 7.60 7.63
N ARG A 32 -5.07 8.08 8.61
CA ARG A 32 -5.06 9.48 9.04
C ARG A 32 -3.74 9.84 9.72
N ARG A 33 -3.28 8.97 10.63
CA ARG A 33 -1.99 9.16 11.31
C ARG A 33 -0.83 9.04 10.33
N LEU A 34 -0.89 8.10 9.39
CA LEU A 34 0.10 7.95 8.32
C LEU A 34 0.31 9.28 7.59
N LEU A 35 -0.75 9.90 7.06
CA LEU A 35 -0.63 11.20 6.39
C LEU A 35 -0.09 12.30 7.32
N ALA A 36 -0.55 12.32 8.57
CA ALA A 36 -0.12 13.33 9.54
C ALA A 36 1.39 13.24 9.81
N GLU A 37 1.94 12.01 9.92
CA GLU A 37 3.37 11.81 10.15
C GLU A 37 4.22 12.22 8.94
N PHE A 38 3.78 11.89 7.73
CA PHE A 38 4.50 12.34 6.52
C PHE A 38 4.49 13.86 6.38
N ARG A 39 3.35 14.51 6.63
CA ARG A 39 3.22 15.97 6.57
C ARG A 39 4.14 16.71 7.57
N LYS A 40 4.52 16.06 8.66
CA LYS A 40 5.46 16.61 9.65
C LYS A 40 6.93 16.46 9.23
N LYS A 41 7.24 15.38 8.49
CA LYS A 41 8.63 14.96 8.25
C LYS A 41 9.22 15.47 6.92
N CYS A 42 8.38 15.91 5.97
CA CYS A 42 8.84 16.28 4.62
C CYS A 42 7.89 17.28 3.94
N ARG A 43 8.28 17.76 2.75
CA ARG A 43 7.38 18.48 1.84
C ARG A 43 6.42 17.51 1.18
N PHE A 44 5.43 17.08 1.94
CA PHE A 44 4.43 16.13 1.46
C PHE A 44 3.61 16.72 0.30
N ILE A 45 3.58 16.04 -0.84
CA ILE A 45 2.84 16.45 -2.03
C ILE A 45 1.47 15.78 -2.06
N ARG A 46 1.44 14.43 -2.09
CA ARG A 46 0.20 13.67 -2.22
C ARG A 46 0.40 12.20 -1.83
N ALA A 47 -0.70 11.57 -1.42
CA ALA A 47 -0.76 10.12 -1.29
C ALA A 47 -1.77 9.54 -2.28
N TYR A 48 -1.34 8.57 -3.04
CA TYR A 48 -2.13 7.80 -3.98
C TYR A 48 -2.42 6.42 -3.40
N TYR A 49 -3.68 6.00 -3.51
CA TYR A 49 -4.09 4.67 -3.10
C TYR A 49 -4.68 3.94 -4.31
N PHE A 50 -4.06 2.84 -4.67
CA PHE A 50 -4.41 2.05 -5.84
C PHE A 50 -5.15 0.79 -5.41
N THR A 51 -6.33 0.56 -5.96
CA THR A 51 -7.10 -0.65 -5.66
C THR A 51 -8.05 -1.04 -6.79
N ALA A 52 -8.23 -2.33 -6.96
CA ALA A 52 -9.28 -2.85 -7.82
C ALA A 52 -10.52 -3.21 -6.97
N TYR A 53 -11.70 -3.03 -7.52
CA TYR A 53 -12.96 -3.37 -6.88
C TYR A 53 -13.85 -4.25 -7.79
N LEU A 54 -14.70 -5.08 -7.21
CA LEU A 54 -15.68 -5.87 -7.94
C LEU A 54 -16.94 -5.01 -8.17
N ASP A 55 -17.30 -4.85 -9.45
CA ASP A 55 -18.40 -3.95 -9.85
C ASP A 55 -19.79 -4.54 -9.57
N ASP A 56 -19.89 -5.88 -9.49
CA ASP A 56 -21.17 -6.62 -9.37
C ASP A 56 -21.70 -6.77 -7.94
N GLN A 57 -21.05 -6.17 -6.94
CA GLN A 57 -21.52 -6.28 -5.56
C GLN A 57 -22.01 -4.92 -5.06
N GLU A 58 -23.34 -4.78 -4.89
CA GLU A 58 -23.96 -3.66 -4.15
C GLU A 58 -23.33 -3.43 -2.75
N PHE A 59 -22.59 -4.42 -2.24
CA PHE A 59 -21.85 -4.40 -0.97
C PHE A 59 -20.39 -4.84 -1.15
N SER A 60 -19.62 -4.13 -1.97
CA SER A 60 -18.17 -4.32 -1.97
C SER A 60 -17.61 -3.89 -0.61
N SER A 61 -17.02 -4.83 0.15
CA SER A 61 -16.44 -4.56 1.49
C SER A 61 -15.34 -3.49 1.49
N ILE A 62 -14.76 -3.18 0.33
CA ILE A 62 -13.71 -2.15 0.18
C ILE A 62 -14.27 -0.75 -0.09
N ARG A 63 -15.53 -0.63 -0.56
CA ARG A 63 -16.13 0.66 -0.92
C ARG A 63 -16.11 1.68 0.22
N PRO A 64 -16.50 1.33 1.47
CA PRO A 64 -16.42 2.27 2.58
C PRO A 64 -15.00 2.79 2.85
N LEU A 65 -13.98 1.96 2.63
CA LEU A 65 -12.59 2.38 2.76
C LEU A 65 -12.20 3.34 1.64
N ILE A 66 -12.59 3.07 0.40
CA ILE A 66 -12.34 3.94 -0.76
C ILE A 66 -12.93 5.33 -0.52
N ASP A 67 -14.22 5.40 -0.18
CA ASP A 67 -14.92 6.65 0.08
C ASP A 67 -14.27 7.41 1.25
N TRP A 68 -13.94 6.69 2.31
CA TRP A 68 -13.29 7.31 3.46
C TRP A 68 -11.90 7.88 3.11
N LEU A 69 -11.09 7.15 2.36
CA LEU A 69 -9.76 7.60 1.94
C LEU A 69 -9.83 8.84 1.04
N ASP A 70 -10.76 8.84 0.09
CA ASP A 70 -10.98 9.98 -0.82
C ASP A 70 -11.35 11.26 -0.04
N TYR A 71 -12.26 11.15 0.94
CA TYR A 71 -12.61 12.27 1.82
C TYR A 71 -11.48 12.69 2.78
N ASN A 72 -10.50 11.82 3.04
CA ASN A 72 -9.43 12.07 4.02
C ASN A 72 -8.07 12.40 3.40
N GLY A 73 -8.05 12.82 2.13
CA GLY A 73 -6.88 13.42 1.50
C GLY A 73 -5.96 12.44 0.77
N TYR A 74 -6.47 11.27 0.43
CA TYR A 74 -5.86 10.37 -0.53
C TYR A 74 -6.42 10.62 -1.93
N THR A 75 -5.59 10.43 -2.93
CA THR A 75 -6.07 10.37 -4.32
C THR A 75 -6.31 8.90 -4.66
N MET A 76 -7.56 8.57 -4.94
CA MET A 76 -7.95 7.21 -5.26
C MET A 76 -7.76 6.92 -6.75
N ILE A 77 -7.03 5.85 -7.06
CA ILE A 77 -6.95 5.30 -8.42
C ILE A 77 -7.54 3.90 -8.36
N THR A 78 -8.69 3.74 -8.98
CA THR A 78 -9.48 2.52 -8.90
C THR A 78 -9.78 1.97 -10.29
N LYS A 79 -9.91 0.64 -10.40
CA LYS A 79 -10.43 0.01 -11.61
C LYS A 79 -11.33 -1.18 -11.27
N PRO A 80 -12.29 -1.54 -12.14
CA PRO A 80 -13.05 -2.76 -12.00
C PRO A 80 -12.13 -3.97 -12.09
N ALA A 81 -12.24 -4.88 -11.13
CA ALA A 81 -11.60 -6.19 -11.20
C ALA A 81 -12.40 -7.10 -12.13
N LYS A 82 -11.70 -7.92 -12.90
CA LYS A 82 -12.35 -8.91 -13.79
C LYS A 82 -12.36 -10.27 -13.12
N GLU A 83 -13.54 -10.87 -13.01
CA GLU A 83 -13.66 -12.27 -12.68
C GLU A 83 -13.49 -13.13 -13.93
N PHE A 84 -12.76 -14.23 -13.82
CA PHE A 84 -12.68 -15.25 -14.84
C PHE A 84 -12.59 -16.63 -14.20
N THR A 85 -13.06 -17.62 -14.90
CA THR A 85 -12.95 -19.02 -14.49
C THR A 85 -11.75 -19.63 -15.19
N ASP A 86 -10.82 -20.20 -14.43
CA ASP A 86 -9.68 -20.89 -15.00
C ASP A 86 -10.10 -22.24 -15.63
N SER A 87 -9.19 -22.88 -16.34
CA SER A 87 -9.43 -24.18 -17.01
C SER A 87 -9.82 -25.32 -16.04
N ALA A 88 -9.61 -25.13 -14.75
CA ALA A 88 -9.99 -26.07 -13.68
C ALA A 88 -11.34 -25.69 -13.01
N GLY A 89 -12.09 -24.74 -13.57
CA GLY A 89 -13.40 -24.31 -13.05
C GLY A 89 -13.32 -23.40 -11.81
N ARG A 90 -12.15 -22.91 -11.44
CA ARG A 90 -11.96 -22.06 -10.26
C ARG A 90 -12.13 -20.59 -10.63
N ARG A 91 -12.97 -19.88 -9.88
CA ARG A 91 -13.09 -18.42 -9.99
C ARG A 91 -11.77 -17.74 -9.59
N LYS A 92 -11.26 -16.88 -10.45
CA LYS A 92 -10.12 -16.03 -10.19
C LYS A 92 -10.48 -14.57 -10.44
N ILE A 93 -9.96 -13.70 -9.63
CA ILE A 93 -10.12 -12.24 -9.74
C ILE A 93 -8.79 -11.69 -10.25
N LYS A 94 -8.83 -10.94 -11.35
CA LYS A 94 -7.67 -10.19 -11.86
C LYS A 94 -7.92 -8.71 -11.64
N GLY A 95 -7.16 -8.12 -10.72
CA GLY A 95 -7.31 -6.73 -10.31
C GLY A 95 -5.98 -6.11 -9.87
N ASN A 96 -4.86 -6.54 -10.48
CA ASN A 96 -3.54 -5.98 -10.20
C ASN A 96 -3.46 -4.54 -10.73
N MET A 97 -2.83 -3.64 -9.98
CA MET A 97 -2.73 -2.19 -10.27
C MET A 97 -1.33 -1.76 -10.70
N ASP A 98 -0.44 -2.68 -11.04
CA ASP A 98 0.99 -2.40 -11.26
C ASP A 98 1.22 -1.43 -12.42
N ILE A 99 0.44 -1.57 -13.50
CA ILE A 99 0.52 -0.68 -14.66
C ILE A 99 0.06 0.73 -14.28
N GLU A 100 -1.06 0.85 -13.55
CA GLU A 100 -1.58 2.13 -13.10
C GLU A 100 -0.60 2.82 -12.15
N ILE A 101 0.01 2.07 -11.22
CA ILE A 101 1.06 2.58 -10.33
C ILE A 101 2.27 3.05 -11.13
N ALA A 102 2.74 2.24 -12.08
CA ALA A 102 3.93 2.57 -12.88
C ALA A 102 3.70 3.80 -13.76
N VAL A 103 2.56 3.87 -14.45
CA VAL A 103 2.22 5.00 -15.33
C VAL A 103 2.09 6.29 -14.52
N GLU A 104 1.33 6.27 -13.43
CA GLU A 104 1.14 7.44 -12.57
C GLU A 104 2.46 7.93 -11.98
N ALA A 105 3.31 7.01 -11.50
CA ALA A 105 4.61 7.36 -10.93
C ALA A 105 5.53 8.03 -11.97
N LEU A 106 5.60 7.51 -13.20
CA LEU A 106 6.41 8.09 -14.26
C LEU A 106 5.89 9.44 -14.74
N GLN A 107 4.57 9.62 -14.82
CA GLN A 107 3.96 10.91 -15.18
C GLN A 107 4.22 11.99 -14.12
N LEU A 108 4.20 11.61 -12.85
CA LEU A 108 4.43 12.51 -11.72
C LEU A 108 5.91 12.76 -11.40
N ALA A 109 6.82 11.97 -11.97
CA ALA A 109 8.24 12.07 -11.67
C ALA A 109 8.81 13.50 -11.74
N PRO A 110 8.41 14.40 -12.65
CA PRO A 110 8.88 15.78 -12.64
C PRO A 110 8.44 16.60 -11.41
N SER A 111 7.43 16.15 -10.66
CA SER A 111 6.80 16.91 -9.58
C SER A 111 7.27 16.52 -8.17
N PHE A 112 8.03 15.43 -8.02
CA PHE A 112 8.54 14.98 -6.73
C PHE A 112 10.04 14.69 -6.78
N ASP A 113 10.64 14.57 -5.60
CA ASP A 113 12.05 14.21 -5.42
C ASP A 113 12.19 12.79 -4.86
N HIS A 114 11.21 12.36 -4.06
CA HIS A 114 11.24 11.09 -3.36
C HIS A 114 9.86 10.41 -3.39
N MET A 115 9.83 9.16 -3.84
CA MET A 115 8.63 8.30 -3.81
C MET A 115 8.74 7.30 -2.66
N VAL A 116 7.67 7.16 -1.88
CA VAL A 116 7.50 6.09 -0.90
C VAL A 116 6.46 5.10 -1.43
N LEU A 117 6.91 3.90 -1.79
CA LEU A 117 6.09 2.84 -2.37
C LEU A 117 5.77 1.79 -1.30
N PHE A 118 4.49 1.67 -0.96
CA PHE A 118 3.96 0.60 -0.11
C PHE A 118 3.59 -0.60 -0.98
N SER A 119 4.59 -1.41 -1.31
CA SER A 119 4.45 -2.70 -1.99
C SER A 119 5.72 -3.52 -1.82
N GLY A 120 5.60 -4.84 -1.85
CA GLY A 120 6.72 -5.76 -1.89
C GLY A 120 6.87 -6.50 -3.21
N ASP A 121 6.08 -6.12 -4.22
CA ASP A 121 6.03 -6.81 -5.50
C ASP A 121 7.28 -6.55 -6.34
N GLY A 122 7.95 -7.63 -6.75
CA GLY A 122 9.16 -7.59 -7.59
C GLY A 122 8.95 -6.94 -8.96
N ASP A 123 7.73 -6.92 -9.47
CA ASP A 123 7.41 -6.31 -10.77
C ASP A 123 7.71 -4.79 -10.78
N PHE A 124 7.74 -4.15 -9.60
CA PHE A 124 8.12 -2.74 -9.48
C PHE A 124 9.63 -2.47 -9.57
N THR A 125 10.48 -3.48 -9.65
CA THR A 125 11.94 -3.29 -9.78
C THR A 125 12.29 -2.42 -10.99
N CYS A 126 11.61 -2.64 -12.13
CA CYS A 126 11.80 -1.83 -13.34
C CYS A 126 11.35 -0.38 -13.14
N LEU A 127 10.25 -0.15 -12.43
CA LEU A 127 9.77 1.20 -12.11
C LEU A 127 10.76 1.95 -11.23
N VAL A 128 11.25 1.31 -10.16
CA VAL A 128 12.24 1.91 -9.26
C VAL A 128 13.50 2.31 -10.04
N ASN A 129 14.04 1.42 -10.87
CA ASN A 129 15.18 1.73 -11.71
C ASN A 129 14.92 2.93 -12.64
N ALA A 130 13.74 2.99 -13.28
CA ALA A 130 13.38 4.08 -14.19
C ALA A 130 13.30 5.43 -13.47
N LEU A 131 12.79 5.47 -12.23
CA LEU A 131 12.72 6.69 -11.41
C LEU A 131 14.11 7.12 -10.94
N GLN A 132 14.96 6.20 -10.50
CA GLN A 132 16.34 6.47 -10.10
C GLN A 132 17.15 7.07 -11.23
N ARG A 133 16.97 6.58 -12.46
CA ARG A 133 17.61 7.15 -13.67
C ARG A 133 17.15 8.58 -13.97
N GLN A 134 16.03 9.02 -13.41
CA GLN A 134 15.55 10.40 -13.45
C GLN A 134 15.97 11.22 -12.21
N GLY A 135 16.87 10.67 -11.38
CA GLY A 135 17.37 11.33 -10.17
C GLY A 135 16.38 11.30 -9.01
N LYS A 136 15.39 10.40 -9.02
CA LYS A 136 14.42 10.27 -7.92
C LYS A 136 14.90 9.25 -6.90
N LYS A 137 14.65 9.54 -5.61
CA LYS A 137 14.83 8.57 -4.53
C LYS A 137 13.58 7.71 -4.40
N VAL A 138 13.74 6.44 -4.09
CA VAL A 138 12.62 5.52 -3.83
C VAL A 138 12.84 4.77 -2.53
N THR A 139 11.91 4.94 -1.60
CA THR A 139 11.77 4.09 -0.41
C THR A 139 10.69 3.05 -0.68
N VAL A 140 11.03 1.78 -0.47
CA VAL A 140 10.06 0.69 -0.50
C VAL A 140 9.68 0.31 0.92
N VAL A 141 8.38 0.18 1.16
CA VAL A 141 7.79 -0.21 2.45
C VAL A 141 7.09 -1.54 2.30
N SER A 142 7.57 -2.56 2.99
CA SER A 142 6.98 -3.89 3.06
C SER A 142 7.44 -4.56 4.35
N THR A 143 7.45 -5.90 4.47
CA THR A 143 7.91 -6.56 5.69
C THR A 143 8.78 -7.79 5.43
N LEU A 144 9.73 -7.97 6.34
CA LEU A 144 10.52 -9.20 6.51
C LEU A 144 10.04 -10.01 7.74
N SER A 145 9.12 -9.46 8.52
CA SER A 145 8.69 -9.99 9.82
C SER A 145 7.61 -11.06 9.70
N THR A 146 7.52 -11.72 8.56
CA THR A 146 6.65 -12.87 8.27
C THR A 146 7.49 -14.11 7.97
N PRO A 147 6.95 -15.35 8.16
CA PRO A 147 7.68 -16.58 7.85
C PRO A 147 8.22 -16.62 6.41
N THR A 148 7.48 -16.06 5.47
CA THR A 148 7.96 -15.80 4.10
C THR A 148 7.97 -14.28 3.91
N PRO A 149 9.11 -13.65 3.64
CA PRO A 149 9.19 -12.22 3.41
C PRO A 149 8.17 -11.76 2.36
N MET A 150 7.51 -10.63 2.62
CA MET A 150 6.52 -10.07 1.69
C MET A 150 7.14 -9.01 0.77
N ILE A 151 8.45 -9.02 0.66
CA ILE A 151 9.21 -8.21 -0.28
C ILE A 151 10.07 -9.11 -1.17
N ALA A 152 10.03 -8.90 -2.47
CA ALA A 152 10.92 -9.52 -3.41
C ALA A 152 12.36 -9.01 -3.21
N ASP A 153 13.33 -9.92 -3.24
CA ASP A 153 14.72 -9.60 -2.96
C ASP A 153 15.31 -8.63 -3.98
N GLU A 154 14.94 -8.76 -5.25
CA GLU A 154 15.32 -7.85 -6.32
C GLU A 154 14.78 -6.42 -6.10
N LEU A 155 13.54 -6.27 -5.67
CA LEU A 155 12.97 -4.96 -5.38
C LEU A 155 13.66 -4.32 -4.17
N ARG A 156 13.90 -5.10 -3.12
CA ARG A 156 14.60 -4.62 -1.93
C ARG A 156 16.03 -4.14 -2.23
N ARG A 157 16.74 -4.85 -3.13
CA ARG A 157 18.10 -4.47 -3.55
C ARG A 157 18.12 -3.24 -4.45
N GLN A 158 17.08 -3.07 -5.26
CA GLN A 158 16.97 -1.95 -6.18
C GLN A 158 16.61 -0.64 -5.47
N ALA A 159 15.79 -0.70 -4.42
CA ALA A 159 15.34 0.48 -3.68
C ALA A 159 16.51 1.25 -3.04
N ASP A 160 16.45 2.59 -3.01
CA ASP A 160 17.42 3.41 -2.29
C ASP A 160 17.30 3.17 -0.78
N PHE A 161 16.08 2.98 -0.30
CA PHE A 161 15.80 2.68 1.11
C PHE A 161 14.71 1.61 1.21
N PHE A 162 14.89 0.72 2.17
CA PHE A 162 13.85 -0.23 2.59
C PHE A 162 13.44 0.08 4.03
N VAL A 163 12.15 0.08 4.28
CA VAL A 163 11.57 0.27 5.61
C VAL A 163 10.61 -0.87 5.91
N ASP A 164 10.84 -1.57 7.01
CA ASP A 164 9.87 -2.57 7.45
C ASP A 164 8.62 -1.85 8.00
N VAL A 165 7.45 -2.26 7.52
CA VAL A 165 6.17 -1.66 7.93
C VAL A 165 5.96 -1.79 9.45
N VAL A 166 6.51 -2.83 10.10
CA VAL A 166 6.46 -3.01 11.55
C VAL A 166 7.11 -1.83 12.29
N ASP A 167 8.18 -1.26 11.73
CA ASP A 167 8.83 -0.11 12.34
C ASP A 167 8.03 1.19 12.13
N LEU A 168 7.35 1.30 11.00
CA LEU A 168 6.48 2.45 10.75
C LEU A 168 5.22 2.43 11.60
N VAL A 169 4.66 1.24 11.86
CA VAL A 169 3.42 1.08 12.63
C VAL A 169 3.54 1.57 14.07
N LYS A 170 4.73 1.60 14.63
CA LYS A 170 4.98 2.23 15.94
C LYS A 170 4.53 3.70 15.95
N ASP A 171 4.65 4.36 14.80
CA ASP A 171 4.29 5.77 14.63
C ASP A 171 2.79 5.94 14.28
N PHE A 172 2.19 5.03 13.52
CA PHE A 172 0.82 5.21 12.99
C PHE A 172 -0.08 3.96 13.00
N GLY A 173 0.37 2.82 13.52
CA GLY A 173 -0.47 1.62 13.61
C GLY A 173 -1.42 1.65 14.81
N ARG A 174 -2.54 0.93 14.66
CA ARG A 174 -3.39 0.54 15.78
C ARG A 174 -3.11 -0.94 16.06
N PRO A 175 -3.04 -1.36 17.33
CA PRO A 175 -3.07 -2.78 17.61
C PRO A 175 -4.36 -3.38 17.01
N ALA A 176 -4.24 -4.49 16.30
CA ALA A 176 -5.42 -5.19 15.79
C ALA A 176 -6.38 -5.42 16.96
N SER A 177 -7.63 -5.03 16.81
CA SER A 177 -8.66 -5.33 17.79
C SER A 177 -8.81 -6.85 17.85
N ILE A 178 -8.40 -7.44 18.97
CA ILE A 178 -8.64 -8.86 19.25
C ILE A 178 -10.16 -9.04 19.17
N PRO A 179 -10.69 -9.95 18.33
CA PRO A 179 -12.11 -10.24 18.35
C PRO A 179 -12.46 -10.67 19.78
N VAL A 180 -13.34 -9.91 20.43
CA VAL A 180 -13.92 -10.33 21.71
C VAL A 180 -14.73 -11.58 21.39
N VAL A 181 -14.21 -12.75 21.72
CA VAL A 181 -14.97 -13.98 21.77
C VAL A 181 -16.04 -13.75 22.83
N GLN A 182 -17.26 -13.45 22.39
CA GLN A 182 -18.42 -13.54 23.27
C GLN A 182 -18.47 -14.98 23.76
N LYS A 183 -18.18 -15.18 25.04
CA LYS A 183 -18.53 -16.39 25.72
C LYS A 183 -20.05 -16.37 25.78
N ASP A 184 -20.66 -17.27 25.04
CA ASP A 184 -22.04 -17.64 25.25
C ASP A 184 -22.12 -18.20 26.69
N GLU A 185 -22.69 -17.40 27.60
CA GLU A 185 -23.18 -17.87 28.89
C GLU A 185 -24.55 -18.51 28.63
N ASP A 186 -24.54 -19.72 28.15
CA ASP A 186 -25.69 -20.63 28.27
C ASP A 186 -25.26 -21.80 29.16
N GLU A 187 -25.53 -21.66 30.45
CA GLU A 187 -25.82 -22.75 31.38
C GLU A 187 -26.41 -22.18 32.66
N ALA A 188 -27.76 -22.17 32.74
CA ALA A 188 -28.49 -22.45 33.97
C ALA A 188 -29.97 -22.61 33.65
#